data_9756f0e5c74298896530bfcfe00495f6
#
_entry.id   9756f0e5c74298896530bfcfe00495f6
#
_cell.length_a   1.000
_cell.length_b   1.000
_cell.length_c   1.000
_cell.angle_alpha   90.00
_cell.angle_beta   90.00
_cell.angle_gamma   90.00
#
_symmetry.space_group_name_H-M   'P 1'
#
loop_
_entity.id
_entity.type
_entity.pdbx_description
1 polymer ?
#
loop_
_entity_poly.entity_id
_entity_poly.type
_entity_poly.pdbx_seq_one_letter_code
_entity_poly.pdbx_strand_id
1 'polypeptide(L)'
;MLKIKDNVDLKELEKYGFVKLENDYRGHKYSWKEAKGNWFYELYVAKDNRLSIYVESDSLFNYIRFHGKLQSKLYDLIKDGLVEKVDDK
;
A
#
# COMPACT_ATOMS: atom_id res chain seq x y z
N MET A 1 2.38 -2.29 -12.54
CA MET A 1 2.71 -1.81 -11.20
C MET A 1 2.36 -0.34 -11.06
N LEU A 2 1.99 0.08 -9.88
CA LEU A 2 1.65 1.47 -9.60
C LEU A 2 2.72 2.11 -8.73
N LYS A 3 2.87 3.41 -8.86
CA LYS A 3 3.72 4.20 -7.97
C LYS A 3 3.03 5.50 -7.61
N ILE A 4 3.43 6.10 -6.51
CA ILE A 4 3.00 7.46 -6.16
C ILE A 4 3.69 8.42 -7.12
N LYS A 5 2.93 9.35 -7.68
CA LYS A 5 3.48 10.35 -8.60
C LYS A 5 4.56 11.19 -7.91
N ASP A 6 5.58 11.55 -8.65
CA ASP A 6 6.72 12.29 -8.10
C ASP A 6 6.35 13.67 -7.57
N ASN A 7 5.29 14.28 -8.11
CA ASN A 7 4.84 15.59 -7.67
C ASN A 7 3.87 15.55 -6.50
N VAL A 8 3.57 14.37 -5.96
CA VAL A 8 2.69 14.22 -4.81
C VAL A 8 3.52 14.23 -3.54
N ASP A 9 3.10 15.05 -2.57
CA ASP A 9 3.68 15.01 -1.24
C ASP A 9 3.19 13.74 -0.56
N LEU A 10 4.12 12.87 -0.16
CA LEU A 10 3.78 11.61 0.48
C LEU A 10 2.94 11.79 1.74
N LYS A 11 3.05 12.94 2.38
CA LYS A 11 2.25 13.27 3.56
C LYS A 11 0.75 13.22 3.26
N GLU A 12 0.35 13.42 2.01
CA GLU A 12 -1.05 13.30 1.61
C GLU A 12 -1.61 11.90 1.89
N LEU A 13 -0.75 10.88 1.91
CA LEU A 13 -1.16 9.52 2.16
C LEU A 13 -1.72 9.33 3.57
N GLU A 14 -1.39 10.21 4.50
CA GLU A 14 -1.91 10.13 5.86
C GLU A 14 -3.42 10.30 5.90
N LYS A 15 -3.99 11.00 4.93
CA LYS A 15 -5.45 11.16 4.80
C LYS A 15 -6.16 9.85 4.46
N TYR A 16 -5.41 8.88 3.94
CA TYR A 16 -5.94 7.57 3.56
C TYR A 16 -5.64 6.49 4.59
N GLY A 17 -5.09 6.91 5.74
CA GLY A 17 -4.78 5.97 6.81
C GLY A 17 -3.37 5.39 6.75
N PHE A 18 -2.53 5.86 5.84
CA PHE A 18 -1.14 5.43 5.80
C PHE A 18 -0.36 6.08 6.95
N VAL A 19 0.59 5.34 7.48
CA VAL A 19 1.45 5.80 8.57
C VAL A 19 2.87 5.93 8.04
N LYS A 20 3.52 7.02 8.39
CA LYS A 20 4.92 7.24 8.03
C LYS A 20 5.80 6.25 8.78
N LEU A 21 6.69 5.60 8.05
CA LEU A 21 7.65 4.66 8.63
C LEU A 21 8.98 5.38 8.83
N GLU A 22 9.54 5.24 10.03
CA GLU A 22 10.84 5.82 10.35
C GLU A 22 11.81 4.68 10.66
N ASN A 23 13.02 4.81 10.15
CA ASN A 23 14.08 3.81 10.39
C ASN A 23 13.70 2.40 9.95
N ASP A 24 12.86 2.28 8.92
CA ASP A 24 12.50 0.98 8.38
C ASP A 24 13.70 0.40 7.63
N TYR A 25 14.14 -0.79 8.05
CA TYR A 25 15.33 -1.42 7.49
C TYR A 25 15.18 -1.77 6.00
N ARG A 26 13.93 -1.87 5.52
CA ARG A 26 13.64 -2.16 4.12
C ARG A 26 13.63 -0.89 3.26
N GLY A 27 13.68 0.29 3.89
CA GLY A 27 13.60 1.57 3.20
C GLY A 27 12.18 1.97 2.79
N HIS A 28 11.17 1.32 3.32
CA HIS A 28 9.78 1.68 3.04
C HIS A 28 9.45 3.02 3.68
N LYS A 29 8.67 3.85 3.00
CA LYS A 29 8.38 5.21 3.43
C LYS A 29 7.07 5.33 4.18
N TYR A 30 6.04 4.65 3.72
CA TYR A 30 4.69 4.68 4.28
C TYR A 30 4.07 3.30 4.21
N SER A 31 3.13 3.04 5.12
CA SER A 31 2.45 1.75 5.17
C SER A 31 1.02 1.92 5.66
N TRP A 32 0.10 1.19 5.04
CA TRP A 32 -1.25 0.97 5.52
C TRP A 32 -1.40 -0.52 5.78
N LYS A 33 -1.72 -0.87 7.01
CA LYS A 33 -1.69 -2.26 7.45
C LYS A 33 -2.94 -2.60 8.23
N GLU A 34 -3.51 -3.76 7.97
CA GLU A 34 -4.55 -4.34 8.79
C GLU A 34 -4.16 -5.76 9.17
N ALA A 35 -4.49 -6.11 10.42
CA ALA A 35 -4.19 -7.43 10.97
C ALA A 35 -5.38 -7.93 11.76
N LYS A 36 -5.60 -9.25 11.71
CA LYS A 36 -6.64 -9.89 12.50
C LYS A 36 -6.24 -11.35 12.73
N GLY A 37 -6.10 -11.73 14.00
CA GLY A 37 -5.65 -13.07 14.32
C GLY A 37 -4.23 -13.31 13.82
N ASN A 38 -4.06 -14.38 13.07
CA ASN A 38 -2.76 -14.81 12.56
C ASN A 38 -2.46 -14.31 11.15
N TRP A 39 -3.25 -13.37 10.65
CA TRP A 39 -3.04 -12.86 9.31
C TRP A 39 -2.93 -11.34 9.32
N PHE A 40 -2.23 -10.82 8.33
CA PHE A 40 -2.23 -9.39 8.08
C PHE A 40 -1.94 -9.11 6.59
N TYR A 41 -2.29 -7.93 6.17
CA TYR A 41 -1.88 -7.45 4.86
C TYR A 41 -1.41 -6.00 5.00
N GLU A 42 -0.50 -5.64 4.12
CA GLU A 42 0.13 -4.34 4.13
C GLU A 42 0.21 -3.80 2.72
N LEU A 43 -0.22 -2.54 2.55
CA LEU A 43 0.01 -1.81 1.32
C LEU A 43 1.07 -0.76 1.68
N TYR A 44 2.23 -0.83 1.04
CA TYR A 44 3.32 0.04 1.44
C TYR A 44 3.92 0.76 0.23
N VAL A 45 4.54 1.91 0.53
CA VAL A 45 5.26 2.73 -0.44
C VAL A 45 6.74 2.44 -0.26
N ALA A 46 7.33 1.87 -1.30
CA ALA A 46 8.73 1.49 -1.27
C ALA A 46 9.64 2.72 -1.47
N LYS A 47 10.92 2.48 -1.35
CA LYS A 47 11.96 3.50 -1.47
C LYS A 47 11.88 4.31 -2.77
N ASP A 48 11.47 3.68 -3.86
CA ASP A 48 11.33 4.31 -5.18
C ASP A 48 9.90 4.81 -5.45
N ASN A 49 9.07 4.93 -4.40
CA ASN A 49 7.68 5.36 -4.47
C ASN A 49 6.72 4.35 -5.09
N ARG A 50 7.17 3.14 -5.42
CA ARG A 50 6.28 2.10 -5.92
C ARG A 50 5.38 1.59 -4.79
N LEU A 51 4.13 1.32 -5.15
CA LEU A 51 3.19 0.68 -4.25
C LEU A 51 3.33 -0.83 -4.35
N SER A 52 3.44 -1.48 -3.21
CA SER A 52 3.54 -2.94 -3.15
C SER A 52 2.63 -3.48 -2.07
N ILE A 53 2.25 -4.75 -2.24
CA ILE A 53 1.33 -5.42 -1.33
C ILE A 53 2.05 -6.62 -0.73
N TYR A 54 1.95 -6.75 0.58
CA TYR A 54 2.39 -7.94 1.29
C TYR A 54 1.19 -8.52 2.03
N VAL A 55 0.98 -9.82 1.87
CA VAL A 55 -0.10 -10.52 2.54
C VAL A 55 0.48 -11.72 3.26
N GLU A 56 0.19 -11.81 4.55
CA GLU A 56 0.51 -13.01 5.32
C GLU A 56 -0.79 -13.58 5.85
N SER A 57 -1.10 -14.79 5.43
CA SER A 57 -2.33 -15.45 5.79
C SER A 57 -2.09 -16.95 5.84
N ASP A 58 -2.69 -17.59 6.84
CA ASP A 58 -2.62 -19.04 6.99
C ASP A 58 -3.67 -19.76 6.14
N SER A 59 -4.50 -19.03 5.40
CA SER A 59 -5.49 -19.66 4.53
C SER A 59 -5.80 -18.79 3.31
N LEU A 60 -6.04 -19.46 2.19
CA LEU A 60 -6.46 -18.82 0.96
C LEU A 60 -7.80 -18.10 1.13
N PHE A 61 -8.67 -18.64 1.97
CA PHE A 61 -9.97 -18.04 2.25
C PHE A 61 -9.81 -16.64 2.84
N ASN A 62 -8.91 -16.47 3.80
CA ASN A 62 -8.64 -15.16 4.39
C ASN A 62 -8.08 -14.19 3.35
N TYR A 63 -7.18 -14.67 2.50
CA TYR A 63 -6.63 -13.86 1.43
C TYR A 63 -7.74 -13.28 0.54
N ILE A 64 -8.64 -14.12 0.08
CA ILE A 64 -9.75 -13.71 -0.79
C ILE A 64 -10.65 -12.70 -0.09
N ARG A 65 -10.93 -12.92 1.19
CA ARG A 65 -11.80 -12.07 1.98
C ARG A 65 -11.30 -10.63 2.08
N PHE A 66 -9.97 -10.42 2.13
CA PHE A 66 -9.40 -9.10 2.34
C PHE A 66 -9.01 -8.39 1.06
N HIS A 67 -9.04 -9.08 -0.04
CA HIS A 67 -8.68 -8.51 -1.33
C HIS A 67 -9.53 -7.28 -1.66
N GLY A 68 -10.80 -7.29 -1.31
CA GLY A 68 -11.71 -6.17 -1.56
C GLY A 68 -11.28 -4.87 -0.86
N LYS A 69 -10.77 -4.96 0.36
CA LYS A 69 -10.31 -3.77 1.09
C LYS A 69 -9.06 -3.17 0.45
N LEU A 70 -8.13 -4.01 -0.01
CA LEU A 70 -6.96 -3.54 -0.72
C LEU A 70 -7.34 -2.82 -2.01
N GLN A 71 -8.27 -3.41 -2.77
CA GLN A 71 -8.74 -2.79 -4.00
C GLN A 71 -9.43 -1.46 -3.75
N SER A 72 -10.23 -1.37 -2.70
CA SER A 72 -10.90 -0.13 -2.33
C SER A 72 -9.90 0.97 -2.01
N LYS A 73 -8.85 0.65 -1.28
CA LYS A 73 -7.81 1.61 -0.95
C LYS A 73 -7.06 2.07 -2.20
N LEU A 74 -6.69 1.14 -3.06
CA LEU A 74 -6.04 1.46 -4.33
C LEU A 74 -6.94 2.32 -5.21
N TYR A 75 -8.24 2.00 -5.26
CA TYR A 75 -9.19 2.77 -6.04
C TYR A 75 -9.23 4.22 -5.58
N ASP A 76 -9.25 4.46 -4.26
CA ASP A 76 -9.27 5.81 -3.72
C ASP A 76 -8.05 6.60 -4.16
N LEU A 77 -6.87 5.99 -4.11
CA LEU A 77 -5.63 6.63 -4.53
C LEU A 77 -5.63 6.96 -6.03
N ILE A 78 -6.15 6.03 -6.83
CA ILE A 78 -6.25 6.23 -8.29
C ILE A 78 -7.23 7.34 -8.61
N LYS A 79 -8.41 7.31 -7.98
CA LYS A 79 -9.47 8.28 -8.19
C LYS A 79 -9.01 9.70 -7.89
N ASP A 80 -8.23 9.86 -6.83
CA ASP A 80 -7.76 11.17 -6.40
C ASP A 80 -6.46 11.59 -7.12
N GLY A 81 -5.99 10.79 -8.06
CA GLY A 81 -4.88 11.16 -8.92
C GLY A 81 -3.50 11.10 -8.27
N LEU A 82 -3.35 10.31 -7.21
CA LEU A 82 -2.09 10.21 -6.48
C LEU A 82 -1.10 9.21 -7.07
N VAL A 83 -1.58 8.29 -7.91
CA VAL A 83 -0.76 7.21 -8.44
C VAL A 83 -0.73 7.20 -9.95
N GLU A 84 0.31 6.60 -10.50
CA GLU A 84 0.44 6.40 -11.94
C GLU A 84 0.97 5.00 -12.21
N LYS A 85 0.72 4.52 -13.43
CA LYS A 85 1.21 3.23 -13.86
C LYS A 85 2.70 3.32 -14.19
N VAL A 86 3.46 2.34 -13.71
CA VAL A 86 4.88 2.23 -14.01
C VAL A 86 5.05 1.16 -15.07
N ASP A 87 5.81 1.49 -16.10
CA ASP A 87 6.15 0.55 -17.15
C ASP A 87 7.39 -0.24 -16.71
N ASP A 88 7.24 -1.54 -16.58
CA ASP A 88 8.27 -2.44 -16.02
C ASP A 88 9.18 -3.03 -17.10
N LYS A 89 9.56 -2.27 -18.05
CA LYS A 89 10.49 -2.77 -19.05
C LYS A 89 11.93 -2.73 -18.58
#